data_ad3be27be72bbd943d96dae4463ff70a
#
_entry.id   ad3be27be72bbd943d96dae4463ff70a
#
_cell.length_a   1.000
_cell.length_b   1.000
_cell.length_c   1.000
_cell.angle_alpha   90.00
_cell.angle_beta   90.00
_cell.angle_gamma   90.00
#
_symmetry.space_group_name_H-M   'P 1'
#
loop_
_entity.id
_entity.type
_entity.pdbx_description
1 polymer ?
#
loop_
_entity_poly.entity_id
_entity_poly.type
_entity_poly.pdbx_seq_one_letter_code
_entity_poly.pdbx_strand_id
1 'polypeptide(L)'
;MAVESRHASEPAVLDAAWLRELCLEHGADDVGFVSIDDPSMVDERPYALEVMPGTKTLIGMVRRTNRDNIRSRARSVGNAEIFNTGHDIDETNDAIVKELDALGIRAANPSTAFPMELPRYGAPRVWGLQHKTVAVAAGLGHMGIHRNVIHPRFGNFIILSTVLTEARVDEYSKPIDYNPCLGCNLCVAVCPVGAIKVDAEFDFLACYQHNYRQHMSGFREWVQRIAESDDGDDYPNHFGEAQTAAMYQNLASKPIDYLSGYCLSVCPAGEDVIGPFLHDRKQHVREIVKPLQQREEVIYVSEGSSAEAHLRKRFPHKRPSYVTNTPRLDFDLVETSPAPPAPEDAA
;
A
#
# COMPACT_ATOMS: atom_id res chain seq x y z
N MET A 1 5.65 -19.99 -39.12
CA MET A 1 6.27 -20.89 -38.14
C MET A 1 5.20 -21.18 -37.09
N ALA A 2 4.75 -22.43 -37.01
CA ALA A 2 3.69 -22.86 -36.10
C ALA A 2 4.25 -22.84 -34.67
N VAL A 3 3.55 -22.15 -33.75
CA VAL A 3 3.78 -22.26 -32.33
C VAL A 3 3.29 -23.65 -31.94
N GLU A 4 4.21 -24.56 -31.67
CA GLU A 4 3.87 -25.85 -31.09
C GLU A 4 3.16 -25.63 -29.75
N SER A 5 1.93 -26.13 -29.66
CA SER A 5 1.18 -26.24 -28.43
C SER A 5 2.00 -27.09 -27.45
N ARG A 6 2.59 -26.48 -26.42
CA ARG A 6 3.16 -27.22 -25.30
C ARG A 6 2.02 -28.05 -24.70
N HIS A 7 2.15 -29.35 -24.73
CA HIS A 7 1.26 -30.27 -24.03
C HIS A 7 1.11 -29.77 -22.58
N ALA A 8 -0.13 -29.73 -22.08
CA ALA A 8 -0.43 -29.44 -20.70
C ALA A 8 0.15 -30.58 -19.82
N SER A 9 1.44 -30.44 -19.46
CA SER A 9 2.01 -31.23 -18.37
C SER A 9 1.36 -30.78 -17.08
N GLU A 10 1.17 -31.70 -16.13
CA GLU A 10 0.73 -31.30 -14.77
C GLU A 10 1.63 -30.18 -14.27
N PRO A 11 1.07 -29.16 -13.57
CA PRO A 11 1.85 -28.06 -13.03
C PRO A 11 2.91 -28.61 -12.08
N ALA A 12 4.13 -28.08 -12.17
CA ALA A 12 5.21 -28.43 -11.25
C ALA A 12 4.76 -28.22 -9.80
N VAL A 13 5.21 -29.09 -8.91
CA VAL A 13 5.00 -28.94 -7.47
C VAL A 13 6.35 -28.62 -6.85
N LEU A 14 6.45 -27.47 -6.20
CA LEU A 14 7.64 -27.00 -5.49
C LEU A 14 7.55 -27.36 -4.01
N ASP A 15 8.68 -27.69 -3.42
CA ASP A 15 8.83 -27.81 -1.97
C ASP A 15 8.71 -26.42 -1.33
N ALA A 16 7.77 -26.26 -0.42
CA ALA A 16 7.48 -24.99 0.24
C ALA A 16 8.66 -24.50 1.10
N ALA A 17 9.42 -25.42 1.72
CA ALA A 17 10.59 -25.07 2.53
C ALA A 17 11.72 -24.53 1.65
N TRP A 18 12.01 -25.18 0.53
CA TRP A 18 12.98 -24.69 -0.44
C TRP A 18 12.59 -23.32 -1.01
N LEU A 19 11.33 -23.16 -1.43
CA LEU A 19 10.86 -21.89 -2.00
C LEU A 19 10.92 -20.75 -0.97
N ARG A 20 10.63 -21.06 0.30
CA ARG A 20 10.77 -20.12 1.41
C ARG A 20 12.22 -19.68 1.59
N GLU A 21 13.15 -20.64 1.63
CA GLU A 21 14.58 -20.36 1.76
C GLU A 21 15.07 -19.50 0.60
N LEU A 22 14.71 -19.82 -0.63
CA LEU A 22 15.03 -19.02 -1.82
C LEU A 22 14.57 -17.56 -1.66
N CYS A 23 13.32 -17.33 -1.24
CA CYS A 23 12.80 -15.98 -1.05
C CYS A 23 13.56 -15.21 0.05
N LEU A 24 13.89 -15.88 1.15
CA LEU A 24 14.66 -15.29 2.25
C LEU A 24 16.11 -14.95 1.84
N GLU A 25 16.77 -15.82 1.09
CA GLU A 25 18.12 -15.59 0.57
C GLU A 25 18.18 -14.39 -0.37
N HIS A 26 17.13 -14.18 -1.17
CA HIS A 26 17.02 -13.01 -2.05
C HIS A 26 16.53 -11.74 -1.35
N GLY A 27 16.29 -11.78 -0.03
CA GLY A 27 16.09 -10.58 0.77
C GLY A 27 14.68 -10.35 1.28
N ALA A 28 13.73 -11.27 1.11
CA ALA A 28 12.49 -11.23 1.87
C ALA A 28 12.76 -11.41 3.38
N ASP A 29 12.02 -10.70 4.23
CA ASP A 29 12.12 -10.88 5.69
C ASP A 29 11.09 -11.91 6.22
N ASP A 30 10.04 -12.18 5.44
CA ASP A 30 9.11 -13.30 5.63
C ASP A 30 8.36 -13.59 4.32
N VAL A 31 7.84 -14.83 4.20
CA VAL A 31 7.17 -15.31 3.00
C VAL A 31 6.07 -16.31 3.34
N GLY A 32 5.00 -16.30 2.57
CA GLY A 32 3.92 -17.27 2.66
C GLY A 32 3.28 -17.53 1.30
N PHE A 33 2.61 -18.65 1.16
CA PHE A 33 2.09 -19.17 -0.10
C PHE A 33 0.58 -19.32 -0.04
N VAL A 34 -0.11 -18.85 -1.09
CA VAL A 34 -1.57 -18.96 -1.22
C VAL A 34 -1.91 -19.59 -2.54
N SER A 35 -2.82 -20.55 -2.54
CA SER A 35 -3.39 -21.06 -3.79
C SER A 35 -4.26 -19.98 -4.44
N ILE A 36 -4.19 -19.86 -5.77
CA ILE A 36 -5.12 -18.99 -6.52
C ILE A 36 -6.58 -19.42 -6.35
N ASP A 37 -6.80 -20.68 -6.00
CA ASP A 37 -8.12 -21.28 -5.77
C ASP A 37 -8.59 -21.14 -4.32
N ASP A 38 -7.79 -20.52 -3.43
CA ASP A 38 -8.21 -20.25 -2.06
C ASP A 38 -9.44 -19.32 -2.03
N PRO A 39 -10.46 -19.61 -1.22
CA PRO A 39 -11.67 -18.79 -1.12
C PRO A 39 -11.42 -17.33 -0.81
N SER A 40 -10.35 -17.01 -0.09
CA SER A 40 -9.97 -15.62 0.22
C SER A 40 -9.44 -14.84 -0.99
N MET A 41 -9.13 -15.53 -2.09
CA MET A 41 -8.63 -14.94 -3.34
C MET A 41 -9.73 -14.72 -4.37
N VAL A 42 -10.99 -15.00 -4.08
CA VAL A 42 -12.09 -14.92 -5.06
C VAL A 42 -12.17 -13.58 -5.79
N ASP A 43 -11.96 -12.48 -5.09
CA ASP A 43 -12.00 -11.13 -5.66
C ASP A 43 -10.70 -10.74 -6.40
N GLU A 44 -9.57 -11.38 -6.06
CA GLU A 44 -8.27 -11.11 -6.67
C GLU A 44 -7.93 -12.05 -7.83
N ARG A 45 -8.55 -13.23 -7.85
CA ARG A 45 -8.29 -14.27 -8.84
C ARG A 45 -8.42 -13.81 -10.29
N PRO A 46 -9.49 -13.08 -10.72
CA PRO A 46 -9.60 -12.63 -12.09
C PRO A 46 -8.42 -11.76 -12.52
N TYR A 47 -7.97 -10.87 -11.65
CA TYR A 47 -6.86 -9.95 -11.93
C TYR A 47 -5.51 -10.67 -11.94
N ALA A 48 -5.30 -11.61 -11.03
CA ALA A 48 -4.08 -12.42 -11.04
C ALA A 48 -3.97 -13.26 -12.33
N LEU A 49 -5.08 -13.82 -12.80
CA LEU A 49 -5.12 -14.59 -14.05
C LEU A 49 -5.02 -13.69 -15.29
N GLU A 50 -5.42 -12.43 -15.21
CA GLU A 50 -5.17 -11.44 -16.27
C GLU A 50 -3.67 -11.11 -16.37
N VAL A 51 -2.98 -10.94 -15.24
CA VAL A 51 -1.53 -10.70 -15.20
C VAL A 51 -0.77 -11.91 -15.74
N MET A 52 -1.10 -13.10 -15.26
CA MET A 52 -0.46 -14.34 -15.72
C MET A 52 -1.48 -15.50 -15.79
N PRO A 53 -2.00 -15.77 -16.97
CA PRO A 53 -2.83 -16.96 -17.18
C PRO A 53 -2.08 -18.23 -16.79
N GLY A 54 -2.75 -19.12 -16.07
CA GLY A 54 -2.15 -20.37 -15.58
C GLY A 54 -1.56 -20.29 -14.16
N THR A 55 -1.61 -19.12 -13.51
CA THR A 55 -1.21 -18.97 -12.09
C THR A 55 -1.85 -20.03 -11.20
N LYS A 56 -1.05 -20.66 -10.37
CA LYS A 56 -1.47 -21.64 -9.34
C LYS A 56 -1.16 -21.16 -7.94
N THR A 57 -0.04 -20.47 -7.76
CA THR A 57 0.42 -20.01 -6.46
C THR A 57 0.72 -18.52 -6.48
N LEU A 58 0.33 -17.85 -5.41
CA LEU A 58 0.71 -16.49 -5.06
C LEU A 58 1.74 -16.57 -3.92
N ILE A 59 2.94 -16.06 -4.17
CA ILE A 59 4.04 -16.00 -3.20
C ILE A 59 3.98 -14.60 -2.57
N GLY A 60 3.37 -14.49 -1.40
CA GLY A 60 3.35 -13.24 -0.64
C GLY A 60 4.64 -13.04 0.13
N MET A 61 5.21 -11.85 0.08
CA MET A 61 6.46 -11.53 0.76
C MET A 61 6.39 -10.24 1.54
N VAL A 62 7.23 -10.17 2.56
CA VAL A 62 7.39 -9.03 3.46
C VAL A 62 8.83 -8.55 3.39
N ARG A 63 9.02 -7.24 3.25
CA ARG A 63 10.29 -6.56 3.47
C ARG A 63 10.13 -5.57 4.62
N ARG A 64 10.98 -5.66 5.63
CA ARG A 64 10.98 -4.78 6.80
C ARG A 64 11.53 -3.41 6.43
N THR A 65 10.84 -2.34 6.86
CA THR A 65 11.34 -0.96 6.81
C THR A 65 12.13 -0.60 8.07
N ASN A 66 13.00 0.38 7.96
CA ASN A 66 13.64 0.96 9.13
C ASN A 66 12.62 1.84 9.88
N ARG A 67 12.25 1.39 11.07
CA ARG A 67 11.27 2.07 11.94
C ARG A 67 11.67 3.49 12.32
N ASP A 68 12.95 3.73 12.57
CA ASP A 68 13.44 5.05 12.99
C ASP A 68 13.37 6.05 11.84
N ASN A 69 13.61 5.59 10.61
CA ASN A 69 13.39 6.37 9.41
C ASN A 69 11.90 6.72 9.23
N ILE A 70 11.00 5.74 9.36
CA ILE A 70 9.53 5.97 9.28
C ILE A 70 9.05 6.95 10.37
N ARG A 71 9.63 6.92 11.55
CA ARG A 71 9.33 7.81 12.69
C ARG A 71 10.09 9.12 12.69
N SER A 72 10.98 9.33 11.73
CA SER A 72 11.78 10.56 11.63
C SER A 72 10.90 11.81 11.61
N ARG A 73 11.38 12.86 12.29
CA ARG A 73 10.79 14.19 12.19
C ARG A 73 10.99 14.82 10.80
N ALA A 74 12.06 14.43 10.12
CA ALA A 74 12.29 14.79 8.73
C ALA A 74 11.48 13.84 7.82
N ARG A 75 10.43 14.35 7.21
CA ARG A 75 9.51 13.57 6.36
C ARG A 75 10.21 12.93 5.18
N SER A 76 11.18 13.62 4.58
CA SER A 76 11.99 13.09 3.50
C SER A 76 12.69 11.78 3.83
N VAL A 77 13.11 11.60 5.09
CA VAL A 77 13.75 10.35 5.55
C VAL A 77 12.75 9.20 5.55
N GLY A 78 11.57 9.41 6.14
CA GLY A 78 10.52 8.38 6.15
C GLY A 78 10.01 8.04 4.74
N ASN A 79 9.89 9.05 3.89
CA ASN A 79 9.49 8.85 2.50
C ASN A 79 10.54 8.07 1.71
N ALA A 80 11.81 8.46 1.82
CA ALA A 80 12.90 7.74 1.18
C ALA A 80 12.97 6.26 1.65
N GLU A 81 12.69 6.00 2.92
CA GLU A 81 12.63 4.63 3.44
C GLU A 81 11.56 3.78 2.73
N ILE A 82 10.34 4.31 2.59
CA ILE A 82 9.27 3.58 1.91
C ILE A 82 9.65 3.26 0.47
N PHE A 83 10.19 4.24 -0.26
CA PHE A 83 10.58 4.04 -1.66
C PHE A 83 11.78 3.10 -1.82
N ASN A 84 12.79 3.23 -0.96
CA ASN A 84 13.96 2.34 -1.02
C ASN A 84 13.57 0.90 -0.70
N THR A 85 12.79 0.68 0.38
CA THR A 85 12.32 -0.67 0.73
C THR A 85 11.39 -1.24 -0.33
N GLY A 86 10.57 -0.39 -0.98
CA GLY A 86 9.75 -0.80 -2.13
C GLY A 86 10.60 -1.26 -3.32
N HIS A 87 11.69 -0.56 -3.60
CA HIS A 87 12.64 -0.93 -4.64
C HIS A 87 13.38 -2.23 -4.30
N ASP A 88 13.88 -2.34 -3.06
CA ASP A 88 14.59 -3.55 -2.60
C ASP A 88 13.72 -4.81 -2.74
N ILE A 89 12.42 -4.72 -2.42
CA ILE A 89 11.54 -5.89 -2.56
C ILE A 89 11.17 -6.18 -4.03
N ASP A 90 11.11 -5.17 -4.88
CA ASP A 90 10.92 -5.38 -6.33
C ASP A 90 12.15 -6.07 -6.94
N GLU A 91 13.38 -5.75 -6.50
CA GLU A 91 14.60 -6.47 -6.88
C GLU A 91 14.57 -7.94 -6.39
N THR A 92 14.08 -8.17 -5.17
CA THR A 92 13.85 -9.53 -4.64
C THR A 92 12.88 -10.30 -5.52
N ASN A 93 11.74 -9.70 -5.89
CA ASN A 93 10.75 -10.32 -6.77
C ASN A 93 11.36 -10.72 -8.12
N ASP A 94 12.14 -9.81 -8.72
CA ASP A 94 12.79 -10.03 -10.01
C ASP A 94 13.81 -11.18 -9.94
N ALA A 95 14.57 -11.29 -8.86
CA ALA A 95 15.49 -12.38 -8.63
C ALA A 95 14.78 -13.75 -8.53
N ILE A 96 13.67 -13.81 -7.78
CA ILE A 96 12.87 -15.03 -7.62
C ILE A 96 12.26 -15.47 -8.96
N VAL A 97 11.73 -14.52 -9.74
CA VAL A 97 11.19 -14.81 -11.08
C VAL A 97 12.27 -15.40 -11.97
N LYS A 98 13.50 -14.87 -11.96
CA LYS A 98 14.64 -15.39 -12.72
C LYS A 98 15.06 -16.81 -12.30
N GLU A 99 15.06 -17.08 -10.99
CA GLU A 99 15.38 -18.43 -10.49
C GLU A 99 14.32 -19.45 -10.93
N LEU A 100 13.03 -19.08 -10.85
CA LEU A 100 11.95 -19.96 -11.33
C LEU A 100 12.01 -20.17 -12.84
N ASP A 101 12.30 -19.11 -13.62
CA ASP A 101 12.45 -19.20 -15.07
C ASP A 101 13.62 -20.11 -15.46
N ALA A 102 14.74 -20.05 -14.73
CA ALA A 102 15.88 -20.93 -14.92
C ALA A 102 15.53 -22.43 -14.70
N LEU A 103 14.53 -22.71 -13.88
CA LEU A 103 13.95 -24.05 -13.69
C LEU A 103 12.87 -24.39 -14.73
N GLY A 104 12.59 -23.50 -15.68
CA GLY A 104 11.53 -23.66 -16.67
C GLY A 104 10.12 -23.43 -16.14
N ILE A 105 9.99 -22.82 -14.98
CA ILE A 105 8.72 -22.51 -14.30
C ILE A 105 8.34 -21.05 -14.59
N ARG A 106 7.16 -20.83 -15.15
CA ARG A 106 6.69 -19.47 -15.42
C ARG A 106 6.33 -18.76 -14.11
N ALA A 107 6.79 -17.53 -14.00
CA ALA A 107 6.47 -16.65 -12.91
C ALA A 107 6.33 -15.18 -13.39
N ALA A 108 5.64 -14.35 -12.64
CA ALA A 108 5.49 -12.92 -12.89
C ALA A 108 5.46 -12.14 -11.57
N ASN A 109 6.04 -10.94 -11.58
CA ASN A 109 6.12 -10.05 -10.45
C ASN A 109 5.36 -8.74 -10.71
N PRO A 110 4.06 -8.67 -10.40
CA PRO A 110 3.33 -7.40 -10.48
C PRO A 110 3.94 -6.39 -9.49
N SER A 111 4.16 -5.17 -9.99
CA SER A 111 4.80 -4.11 -9.21
C SER A 111 4.05 -3.77 -7.93
N THR A 112 4.79 -3.46 -6.87
CA THR A 112 4.26 -2.90 -5.63
C THR A 112 3.83 -1.46 -5.88
N ALA A 113 2.57 -1.19 -6.07
CA ALA A 113 2.11 0.19 -6.20
C ALA A 113 0.60 0.35 -6.06
N PHE A 114 0.19 1.52 -5.78
CA PHE A 114 -1.05 2.27 -5.91
C PHE A 114 -2.37 1.70 -5.38
N PRO A 115 -3.30 2.60 -5.01
CA PRO A 115 -4.54 2.22 -4.38
C PRO A 115 -5.41 1.40 -5.33
N MET A 116 -5.52 0.12 -5.00
CA MET A 116 -6.35 -0.84 -5.68
C MET A 116 -7.84 -0.62 -5.44
N GLU A 117 -8.18 0.20 -4.46
CA GLU A 117 -9.56 0.58 -4.14
C GLU A 117 -10.17 1.54 -5.15
N LEU A 118 -9.38 2.18 -6.02
CA LEU A 118 -9.88 3.12 -7.02
C LEU A 118 -10.99 2.59 -7.92
N PRO A 119 -10.98 1.32 -8.36
CA PRO A 119 -12.10 0.77 -9.16
C PRO A 119 -13.46 0.84 -8.49
N ARG A 120 -13.50 0.77 -7.15
CA ARG A 120 -14.76 0.95 -6.40
C ARG A 120 -15.37 2.34 -6.61
N TYR A 121 -14.58 3.28 -7.12
CA TYR A 121 -14.94 4.66 -7.37
C TYR A 121 -14.92 4.99 -8.87
N GLY A 122 -15.08 3.99 -9.74
CA GLY A 122 -15.18 4.16 -11.17
C GLY A 122 -13.86 4.45 -11.92
N ALA A 123 -12.73 4.42 -11.23
CA ALA A 123 -11.41 4.57 -11.87
C ALA A 123 -10.89 3.19 -12.34
N PRO A 124 -10.11 3.14 -13.44
CA PRO A 124 -9.54 1.88 -13.91
C PRO A 124 -8.56 1.30 -12.88
N ARG A 125 -8.57 0.00 -12.69
CA ARG A 125 -7.55 -0.71 -11.94
C ARG A 125 -6.28 -0.77 -12.79
N VAL A 126 -5.26 -0.05 -12.37
CA VAL A 126 -3.98 0.06 -13.12
C VAL A 126 -3.04 -1.11 -12.79
N TRP A 127 -3.13 -1.66 -11.58
CA TRP A 127 -2.22 -2.68 -11.08
C TRP A 127 -2.97 -3.98 -10.78
N GLY A 128 -2.33 -5.10 -11.17
CA GLY A 128 -3.01 -6.38 -11.24
C GLY A 128 -3.39 -7.01 -9.91
N LEU A 129 -2.80 -6.66 -8.76
CA LEU A 129 -2.97 -7.46 -7.54
C LEU A 129 -2.94 -6.65 -6.25
N GLN A 130 -3.78 -6.99 -5.28
CA GLN A 130 -3.75 -6.43 -3.93
C GLN A 130 -2.83 -7.24 -3.02
N HIS A 131 -1.58 -6.84 -2.88
CA HIS A 131 -0.59 -7.50 -2.02
C HIS A 131 -1.04 -7.66 -0.56
N LYS A 132 -1.86 -6.73 -0.05
CA LYS A 132 -2.39 -6.81 1.33
C LYS A 132 -3.33 -8.00 1.52
N THR A 133 -4.19 -8.27 0.55
CA THR A 133 -5.09 -9.43 0.58
C THR A 133 -4.31 -10.73 0.55
N VAL A 134 -3.32 -10.81 -0.36
CA VAL A 134 -2.43 -11.98 -0.43
C VAL A 134 -1.67 -12.18 0.87
N ALA A 135 -1.09 -11.12 1.45
CA ALA A 135 -0.33 -11.20 2.68
C ALA A 135 -1.15 -11.72 3.87
N VAL A 136 -2.41 -11.28 3.99
CA VAL A 136 -3.32 -11.78 5.04
C VAL A 136 -3.65 -13.26 4.81
N ALA A 137 -3.99 -13.64 3.58
CA ALA A 137 -4.27 -15.03 3.23
C ALA A 137 -3.04 -15.95 3.41
N ALA A 138 -1.85 -15.42 3.12
CA ALA A 138 -0.57 -16.10 3.29
C ALA A 138 -0.10 -16.19 4.77
N GLY A 139 -0.90 -15.70 5.73
CA GLY A 139 -0.55 -15.75 7.15
C GLY A 139 0.55 -14.78 7.58
N LEU A 140 0.90 -13.79 6.74
CA LEU A 140 1.96 -12.81 7.01
C LEU A 140 1.51 -11.67 7.94
N GLY A 141 0.25 -11.61 8.30
CA GLY A 141 -0.26 -10.61 9.23
C GLY A 141 -1.76 -10.47 9.23
N HIS A 142 -2.22 -9.43 9.93
CA HIS A 142 -3.62 -9.07 10.06
C HIS A 142 -3.87 -7.66 9.54
N MET A 143 -5.02 -7.45 8.90
CA MET A 143 -5.39 -6.11 8.42
C MET A 143 -5.75 -5.21 9.61
N GLY A 144 -4.91 -4.23 9.90
CA GLY A 144 -5.18 -3.24 10.94
C GLY A 144 -6.34 -2.30 10.57
N ILE A 145 -6.94 -1.66 11.57
CA ILE A 145 -8.02 -0.66 11.36
C ILE A 145 -7.58 0.53 10.49
N HIS A 146 -6.28 0.74 10.35
CA HIS A 146 -5.66 1.75 9.46
C HIS A 146 -5.43 1.25 8.03
N ARG A 147 -5.93 0.07 7.67
CA ARG A 147 -5.83 -0.54 6.32
C ARG A 147 -4.40 -0.88 5.87
N ASN A 148 -3.47 -1.04 6.82
CA ASN A 148 -2.18 -1.65 6.57
C ASN A 148 -2.12 -3.02 7.25
N VAL A 149 -1.39 -3.95 6.65
CA VAL A 149 -1.13 -5.25 7.26
C VAL A 149 -0.17 -5.04 8.43
N ILE A 150 -0.45 -5.71 9.54
CA ILE A 150 0.37 -5.73 10.73
C ILE A 150 0.96 -7.13 10.87
N HIS A 151 2.26 -7.21 10.63
CA HIS A 151 3.03 -8.45 10.78
C HIS A 151 3.25 -8.77 12.26
N PRO A 152 3.18 -10.02 12.72
CA PRO A 152 3.35 -10.37 14.13
C PRO A 152 4.67 -9.87 14.72
N ARG A 153 5.77 -10.04 13.99
CA ARG A 153 7.10 -9.61 14.42
C ARG A 153 7.38 -8.13 14.16
N PHE A 154 7.21 -7.68 12.91
CA PHE A 154 7.66 -6.35 12.47
C PHE A 154 6.61 -5.25 12.63
N GLY A 155 5.40 -5.57 13.04
CA GLY A 155 4.29 -4.63 13.08
C GLY A 155 3.88 -4.19 11.67
N ASN A 156 3.53 -2.92 11.50
CA ASN A 156 3.21 -2.35 10.19
C ASN A 156 4.41 -1.65 9.50
N PHE A 157 5.63 -1.87 10.01
CA PHE A 157 6.88 -1.36 9.43
C PHE A 157 7.39 -2.32 8.35
N ILE A 158 6.56 -2.54 7.34
CA ILE A 158 6.79 -3.49 6.26
C ILE A 158 6.30 -2.94 4.93
N ILE A 159 6.94 -3.41 3.86
CA ILE A 159 6.42 -3.36 2.49
C ILE A 159 6.06 -4.78 2.07
N LEU A 160 5.01 -4.90 1.29
CA LEU A 160 4.48 -6.17 0.81
C LEU A 160 4.68 -6.30 -0.69
N SER A 161 4.96 -7.51 -1.14
CA SER A 161 4.96 -7.86 -2.56
C SER A 161 4.34 -9.23 -2.81
N THR A 162 4.19 -9.57 -4.07
CA THR A 162 3.66 -10.88 -4.48
C THR A 162 4.31 -11.27 -5.81
N VAL A 163 4.76 -12.51 -5.90
CA VAL A 163 5.11 -13.16 -7.16
C VAL A 163 4.05 -14.19 -7.49
N LEU A 164 3.63 -14.26 -8.76
CA LEU A 164 2.72 -15.26 -9.29
C LEU A 164 3.55 -16.37 -9.93
N THR A 165 3.14 -17.63 -9.78
CA THR A 165 3.76 -18.75 -10.49
C THR A 165 2.73 -19.79 -10.94
N GLU A 166 3.03 -20.48 -12.05
CA GLU A 166 2.21 -21.60 -12.54
C GLU A 166 2.48 -22.90 -11.75
N ALA A 167 3.54 -22.93 -10.93
CA ALA A 167 3.79 -24.06 -10.06
C ALA A 167 2.86 -24.08 -8.86
N ARG A 168 2.53 -25.28 -8.38
CA ARG A 168 1.92 -25.47 -7.06
C ARG A 168 3.02 -25.56 -6.01
N VAL A 169 2.67 -25.41 -4.75
CA VAL A 169 3.51 -25.77 -3.61
C VAL A 169 2.88 -26.94 -2.87
N ASP A 170 3.70 -27.77 -2.26
CA ASP A 170 3.23 -28.93 -1.49
C ASP A 170 2.53 -28.53 -0.19
N GLU A 171 2.85 -27.34 0.36
CA GLU A 171 2.20 -26.80 1.55
C GLU A 171 1.85 -25.32 1.37
N TYR A 172 0.56 -24.99 1.49
CA TYR A 172 0.06 -23.61 1.49
C TYR A 172 -0.06 -23.07 2.92
N SER A 173 0.23 -21.79 3.06
CA SER A 173 0.04 -21.04 4.31
C SER A 173 -1.44 -20.88 4.66
N LYS A 174 -1.71 -20.51 5.91
CA LYS A 174 -3.06 -20.22 6.39
C LYS A 174 -3.07 -18.85 7.09
N PRO A 175 -4.19 -18.12 7.02
CA PRO A 175 -4.36 -16.91 7.82
C PRO A 175 -4.10 -17.18 9.29
N ILE A 176 -3.45 -16.23 9.96
CA ILE A 176 -3.15 -16.33 11.40
C ILE A 176 -4.26 -15.69 12.24
N ASP A 177 -4.53 -16.26 13.39
CA ASP A 177 -5.41 -15.66 14.41
C ASP A 177 -4.60 -14.62 15.20
N TYR A 178 -4.51 -13.41 14.64
CA TYR A 178 -3.73 -12.32 15.21
C TYR A 178 -4.45 -10.98 14.97
N ASN A 179 -4.95 -10.35 16.03
CA ASN A 179 -5.55 -9.03 15.97
C ASN A 179 -4.92 -8.07 16.99
N PRO A 180 -3.92 -7.27 16.61
CA PRO A 180 -3.24 -6.36 17.52
C PRO A 180 -3.98 -5.04 17.78
N CYS A 181 -5.10 -4.78 17.10
CA CYS A 181 -5.79 -3.49 17.14
C CYS A 181 -6.71 -3.29 18.36
N LEU A 182 -6.83 -4.28 19.23
CA LEU A 182 -7.75 -4.25 20.37
C LEU A 182 -7.42 -3.11 21.35
N GLY A 183 -8.27 -2.09 21.38
CA GLY A 183 -8.23 -0.97 22.33
C GLY A 183 -7.08 0.04 22.18
N CYS A 184 -6.25 -0.04 21.12
CA CYS A 184 -5.10 0.84 20.94
C CYS A 184 -5.47 2.26 20.47
N ASN A 185 -6.19 2.39 19.34
CA ASN A 185 -6.72 3.62 18.74
C ASN A 185 -5.72 4.78 18.47
N LEU A 186 -4.40 4.56 18.53
CA LEU A 186 -3.40 5.62 18.31
C LEU A 186 -3.45 6.16 16.87
N CYS A 187 -3.67 5.31 15.88
CA CYS A 187 -3.82 5.72 14.49
C CYS A 187 -5.07 6.59 14.26
N VAL A 188 -6.16 6.34 15.00
CA VAL A 188 -7.36 7.19 15.00
C VAL A 188 -7.04 8.57 15.56
N ALA A 189 -6.29 8.60 16.68
CA ALA A 189 -5.96 9.83 17.39
C ALA A 189 -5.07 10.79 16.59
N VAL A 190 -4.28 10.30 15.64
CA VAL A 190 -3.35 11.12 14.84
C VAL A 190 -3.83 11.41 13.43
N CYS A 191 -4.86 10.71 12.92
CA CYS A 191 -5.32 10.89 11.55
C CYS A 191 -5.90 12.28 11.35
N PRO A 192 -5.27 13.16 10.53
CA PRO A 192 -5.72 14.56 10.42
C PRO A 192 -7.04 14.70 9.65
N VAL A 193 -7.38 13.73 8.81
CA VAL A 193 -8.60 13.72 7.99
C VAL A 193 -9.70 12.81 8.55
N GLY A 194 -9.46 12.15 9.71
CA GLY A 194 -10.47 11.29 10.34
C GLY A 194 -10.86 10.06 9.54
N ALA A 195 -9.98 9.60 8.64
CA ALA A 195 -10.24 8.46 7.77
C ALA A 195 -10.32 7.12 8.54
N ILE A 196 -9.62 7.02 9.67
CA ILE A 196 -9.54 5.80 10.48
C ILE A 196 -10.56 5.89 11.59
N LYS A 197 -11.47 4.92 11.64
CA LYS A 197 -12.56 4.86 12.61
C LYS A 197 -12.51 3.51 13.33
N VAL A 198 -12.98 3.47 14.59
CA VAL A 198 -12.96 2.23 15.40
C VAL A 198 -14.11 1.32 14.99
N ASP A 199 -15.32 1.90 14.89
CA ASP A 199 -16.58 1.17 14.75
C ASP A 199 -17.29 1.47 13.42
N ALA A 200 -16.55 1.93 12.42
CA ALA A 200 -17.11 2.28 11.12
C ALA A 200 -16.10 2.00 10.00
N GLU A 201 -16.59 1.98 8.78
CA GLU A 201 -15.74 1.81 7.60
C GLU A 201 -14.65 2.88 7.51
N PHE A 202 -13.50 2.46 7.01
CA PHE A 202 -12.39 3.34 6.69
C PHE A 202 -12.80 4.30 5.57
N ASP A 203 -12.62 5.60 5.81
CA ASP A 203 -12.90 6.62 4.82
C ASP A 203 -11.73 6.71 3.83
N PHE A 204 -11.79 5.85 2.82
CA PHE A 204 -10.74 5.75 1.81
C PHE A 204 -10.54 7.08 1.07
N LEU A 205 -11.62 7.81 0.76
CA LEU A 205 -11.51 9.06 0.01
C LEU A 205 -10.82 10.16 0.77
N ALA A 206 -11.18 10.33 2.04
CA ALA A 206 -10.50 11.30 2.89
C ALA A 206 -9.01 10.99 3.01
N CYS A 207 -8.66 9.71 3.19
CA CYS A 207 -7.27 9.27 3.20
C CYS A 207 -6.58 9.50 1.85
N TYR A 208 -7.22 9.11 0.75
CA TYR A 208 -6.68 9.24 -0.59
C TYR A 208 -6.41 10.70 -0.97
N GLN A 209 -7.36 11.60 -0.74
CA GLN A 209 -7.23 13.00 -1.07
C GLN A 209 -6.03 13.65 -0.39
N HIS A 210 -5.80 13.34 0.89
CA HIS A 210 -4.65 13.87 1.62
C HIS A 210 -3.37 13.12 1.27
N ASN A 211 -3.38 11.81 1.42
CA ASN A 211 -2.21 10.94 1.32
C ASN A 211 -1.57 11.00 -0.08
N TYR A 212 -2.40 10.82 -1.11
CA TYR A 212 -1.87 10.68 -2.49
C TYR A 212 -1.52 12.00 -3.15
N ARG A 213 -1.96 13.13 -2.66
CA ARG A 213 -1.43 14.41 -3.12
C ARG A 213 0.05 14.54 -2.85
N GLN A 214 0.47 14.10 -1.68
CA GLN A 214 1.86 14.18 -1.25
C GLN A 214 2.69 12.97 -1.69
N HIS A 215 2.09 11.78 -1.69
CA HIS A 215 2.75 10.56 -2.13
C HIS A 215 3.25 10.64 -3.57
N MET A 216 2.51 11.32 -4.44
CA MET A 216 2.93 11.60 -5.80
C MET A 216 3.85 12.84 -5.90
N SER A 217 4.66 13.09 -4.89
CA SER A 217 5.59 14.23 -4.83
C SER A 217 4.93 15.59 -5.03
N GLY A 218 3.67 15.72 -4.58
CA GLY A 218 2.90 16.94 -4.78
C GLY A 218 2.45 17.17 -6.23
N PHE A 219 2.68 16.24 -7.16
CA PHE A 219 2.35 16.39 -8.58
C PHE A 219 0.90 16.82 -8.79
N ARG A 220 -0.05 16.26 -8.07
CA ARG A 220 -1.46 16.64 -8.17
C ARG A 220 -1.73 18.07 -7.69
N GLU A 221 -1.03 18.51 -6.65
CA GLU A 221 -1.07 19.90 -6.19
C GLU A 221 -0.55 20.84 -7.29
N TRP A 222 0.59 20.49 -7.88
CA TRP A 222 1.20 21.28 -8.96
C TRP A 222 0.26 21.40 -10.16
N VAL A 223 -0.30 20.29 -10.64
CA VAL A 223 -1.28 20.30 -11.74
C VAL A 223 -2.49 21.18 -11.39
N GLN A 224 -2.98 21.11 -10.15
CA GLN A 224 -4.09 21.95 -9.70
C GLN A 224 -3.72 23.43 -9.76
N ARG A 225 -2.53 23.83 -9.29
CA ARG A 225 -2.07 25.24 -9.34
C ARG A 225 -1.91 25.75 -10.76
N ILE A 226 -1.43 24.92 -11.67
CA ILE A 226 -1.40 25.25 -13.09
C ILE A 226 -2.82 25.49 -13.62
N ALA A 227 -3.75 24.61 -13.29
CA ALA A 227 -5.13 24.71 -13.75
C ALA A 227 -5.92 25.87 -13.13
N GLU A 228 -5.52 26.37 -11.97
CA GLU A 228 -6.11 27.52 -11.27
C GLU A 228 -5.52 28.86 -11.75
N SER A 229 -4.42 28.86 -12.46
CA SER A 229 -3.78 30.07 -13.00
C SER A 229 -4.49 30.54 -14.26
N ASP A 230 -4.70 31.84 -14.38
CA ASP A 230 -5.33 32.44 -15.57
C ASP A 230 -4.40 32.38 -16.80
N ASP A 231 -3.10 32.55 -16.57
CA ASP A 231 -2.05 32.46 -17.60
C ASP A 231 -0.67 32.20 -16.97
N GLY A 232 0.39 32.28 -17.79
CA GLY A 232 1.76 32.06 -17.35
C GLY A 232 2.32 33.14 -16.42
N ASP A 233 1.81 34.36 -16.51
CA ASP A 233 2.22 35.49 -15.65
C ASP A 233 1.53 35.39 -14.26
N ASP A 234 0.34 34.78 -14.20
CA ASP A 234 -0.38 34.52 -12.96
C ASP A 234 0.12 33.26 -12.20
N TYR A 235 0.65 32.26 -12.91
CA TYR A 235 1.14 31.04 -12.31
C TYR A 235 2.07 31.23 -11.10
N PRO A 236 3.05 32.16 -11.09
CA PRO A 236 3.90 32.40 -9.91
C PRO A 236 3.17 32.84 -8.64
N ASN A 237 1.94 33.38 -8.77
CA ASN A 237 1.11 33.76 -7.63
C ASN A 237 0.51 32.52 -6.94
N HIS A 238 0.29 31.43 -7.69
CA HIS A 238 -0.25 30.17 -7.19
C HIS A 238 0.83 29.20 -6.76
N PHE A 239 1.99 29.22 -7.44
CA PHE A 239 3.08 28.28 -7.20
C PHE A 239 4.44 28.94 -7.49
N GLY A 240 5.12 29.36 -6.43
CA GLY A 240 6.37 30.11 -6.54
C GLY A 240 7.53 29.32 -7.15
N GLU A 241 8.56 30.03 -7.58
CA GLU A 241 9.74 29.45 -8.24
C GLU A 241 10.43 28.37 -7.35
N ALA A 242 10.56 28.63 -6.04
CA ALA A 242 11.14 27.67 -5.12
C ALA A 242 10.32 26.38 -5.01
N GLN A 243 8.99 26.49 -5.06
CA GLN A 243 8.09 25.34 -5.06
C GLN A 243 8.17 24.57 -6.38
N THR A 244 8.26 25.28 -7.51
CA THR A 244 8.47 24.66 -8.82
C THR A 244 9.81 23.90 -8.87
N ALA A 245 10.89 24.49 -8.35
CA ALA A 245 12.20 23.85 -8.27
C ALA A 245 12.17 22.60 -7.35
N ALA A 246 11.50 22.68 -6.20
CA ALA A 246 11.32 21.53 -5.31
C ALA A 246 10.54 20.42 -5.99
N MET A 247 9.48 20.75 -6.73
CA MET A 247 8.68 19.81 -7.49
C MET A 247 9.49 19.11 -8.57
N TYR A 248 10.27 19.89 -9.32
CA TYR A 248 11.17 19.33 -10.33
C TYR A 248 12.18 18.34 -9.72
N GLN A 249 12.79 18.67 -8.58
CA GLN A 249 13.68 17.75 -7.86
C GLN A 249 12.96 16.47 -7.44
N ASN A 250 11.75 16.58 -6.91
CA ASN A 250 10.97 15.43 -6.47
C ASN A 250 10.61 14.49 -7.65
N LEU A 251 10.29 15.05 -8.81
CA LEU A 251 9.97 14.25 -10.00
C LEU A 251 11.22 13.65 -10.65
N ALA A 252 12.33 14.39 -10.65
CA ALA A 252 13.57 13.98 -11.34
C ALA A 252 14.46 13.03 -10.52
N SER A 253 14.29 12.98 -9.20
CA SER A 253 15.15 12.22 -8.30
C SER A 253 14.34 11.21 -7.48
N LYS A 254 14.06 11.55 -6.21
CA LYS A 254 13.27 10.72 -5.32
C LYS A 254 12.16 11.56 -4.70
N PRO A 255 10.92 11.04 -4.62
CA PRO A 255 9.84 11.74 -3.93
C PRO A 255 10.21 11.95 -2.46
N ILE A 256 10.39 13.19 -2.04
CA ILE A 256 10.77 13.54 -0.66
C ILE A 256 9.62 14.15 0.15
N ASP A 257 8.51 14.49 -0.51
CA ASP A 257 7.34 15.08 0.11
C ASP A 257 6.25 14.05 0.36
N TYR A 258 6.41 13.30 1.45
CA TYR A 258 5.41 12.33 1.90
C TYR A 258 4.81 12.79 3.24
N LEU A 259 3.64 13.36 3.21
CA LEU A 259 2.96 13.86 4.40
C LEU A 259 2.06 12.83 5.08
N SER A 260 1.78 11.73 4.42
CA SER A 260 1.06 10.60 5.02
C SER A 260 1.97 9.75 5.91
N GLY A 261 1.42 8.71 6.49
CA GLY A 261 2.20 7.81 7.34
C GLY A 261 2.06 8.07 8.84
N TYR A 262 1.14 8.94 9.26
CA TYR A 262 0.79 9.09 10.66
C TYR A 262 0.45 7.75 11.32
N CYS A 263 -0.40 6.97 10.67
CA CYS A 263 -0.81 5.66 11.15
C CYS A 263 0.35 4.65 11.18
N LEU A 264 1.30 4.75 10.23
CA LEU A 264 2.51 3.93 10.24
C LEU A 264 3.38 4.28 11.46
N SER A 265 3.70 5.57 11.61
CA SER A 265 4.63 6.03 12.65
C SER A 265 4.18 5.73 14.06
N VAL A 266 2.87 5.80 14.36
CA VAL A 266 2.36 5.65 15.73
C VAL A 266 2.02 4.21 16.12
N CYS A 267 1.93 3.30 15.17
CA CYS A 267 1.54 1.91 15.48
C CYS A 267 2.58 1.23 16.37
N PRO A 268 2.19 0.68 17.53
CA PRO A 268 3.10 0.01 18.45
C PRO A 268 3.07 -1.52 18.29
N ALA A 269 2.33 -2.05 17.32
CA ALA A 269 2.18 -3.49 17.14
C ALA A 269 3.44 -4.15 16.56
N GLY A 270 3.60 -5.44 16.81
CA GLY A 270 4.74 -6.26 16.41
C GLY A 270 5.71 -6.55 17.57
N GLU A 271 6.27 -7.74 17.62
CA GLU A 271 7.19 -8.15 18.71
C GLU A 271 8.38 -7.21 18.85
N ASP A 272 8.96 -6.80 17.73
CA ASP A 272 10.10 -5.86 17.71
C ASP A 272 9.72 -4.43 18.16
N VAL A 273 8.44 -4.13 18.31
CA VAL A 273 7.91 -2.77 18.52
C VAL A 273 7.20 -2.62 19.84
N ILE A 274 6.43 -3.65 20.24
CA ILE A 274 5.45 -3.57 21.33
C ILE A 274 6.10 -3.43 22.70
N GLY A 275 7.28 -3.99 22.91
CA GLY A 275 7.95 -3.99 24.21
C GLY A 275 8.14 -2.59 24.80
N PRO A 276 8.82 -1.67 24.12
CA PRO A 276 8.98 -0.29 24.61
C PRO A 276 7.64 0.42 24.87
N PHE A 277 6.65 0.21 24.03
CA PHE A 277 5.32 0.79 24.21
C PHE A 277 4.62 0.26 25.46
N LEU A 278 4.68 -1.04 25.73
CA LEU A 278 4.10 -1.63 26.93
C LEU A 278 4.83 -1.21 28.20
N HIS A 279 6.14 -0.99 28.09
CA HIS A 279 6.96 -0.51 29.21
C HIS A 279 6.61 0.93 29.60
N ASP A 280 6.52 1.85 28.60
CA ASP A 280 6.15 3.24 28.86
C ASP A 280 5.27 3.82 27.73
N ARG A 281 3.95 3.62 27.88
CA ARG A 281 2.94 4.20 26.96
C ARG A 281 2.97 5.72 26.95
N LYS A 282 3.32 6.35 28.08
CA LYS A 282 3.38 7.82 28.18
C LYS A 282 4.57 8.37 27.38
N GLN A 283 5.69 7.67 27.39
CA GLN A 283 6.84 8.00 26.56
C GLN A 283 6.47 7.95 25.09
N HIS A 284 5.85 6.87 24.63
CA HIS A 284 5.41 6.73 23.24
C HIS A 284 4.46 7.86 22.81
N VAL A 285 3.49 8.21 23.68
CA VAL A 285 2.60 9.35 23.41
C VAL A 285 3.37 10.66 23.34
N ARG A 286 4.30 10.92 24.25
CA ARG A 286 5.08 12.16 24.31
C ARG A 286 6.02 12.31 23.09
N GLU A 287 6.68 11.24 22.70
CA GLU A 287 7.78 11.29 21.73
C GLU A 287 7.34 11.03 20.28
N ILE A 288 6.24 10.30 20.07
CA ILE A 288 5.76 9.92 18.75
C ILE A 288 4.40 10.53 18.44
N VAL A 289 3.40 10.34 19.31
CA VAL A 289 2.01 10.76 19.00
C VAL A 289 1.87 12.28 19.02
N LYS A 290 2.27 12.93 20.13
CA LYS A 290 2.11 14.38 20.30
C LYS A 290 2.85 15.20 19.24
N PRO A 291 4.10 14.92 18.86
CA PRO A 291 4.77 15.66 17.80
C PRO A 291 4.02 15.61 16.47
N LEU A 292 3.41 14.48 16.12
CA LEU A 292 2.59 14.37 14.91
C LEU A 292 1.27 15.16 15.02
N GLN A 293 0.61 15.11 16.19
CA GLN A 293 -0.60 15.87 16.42
C GLN A 293 -0.34 17.38 16.37
N GLN A 294 0.76 17.85 16.96
CA GLN A 294 1.10 19.27 17.11
C GLN A 294 1.77 19.88 15.86
N ARG A 295 2.18 19.07 14.92
CA ARG A 295 2.88 19.54 13.73
C ARG A 295 1.99 20.50 12.93
N GLU A 296 2.53 21.69 12.64
CA GLU A 296 1.92 22.63 11.69
C GLU A 296 2.20 22.14 10.26
N GLU A 297 1.15 21.88 9.53
CA GLU A 297 1.23 21.41 8.15
C GLU A 297 -0.08 21.63 7.41
N VAL A 298 -0.01 21.57 6.09
CA VAL A 298 -1.17 21.66 5.20
C VAL A 298 -1.83 20.30 5.10
N ILE A 299 -3.14 20.24 5.26
CA ILE A 299 -3.96 19.04 5.14
C ILE A 299 -4.95 19.21 4.00
N TYR A 300 -4.89 18.33 3.02
CA TYR A 300 -5.75 18.36 1.84
C TYR A 300 -7.11 17.73 2.16
N VAL A 301 -8.18 18.50 1.94
CA VAL A 301 -9.56 18.09 2.22
C VAL A 301 -10.50 18.65 1.15
N SER A 302 -11.62 18.00 0.92
CA SER A 302 -12.71 18.61 0.15
C SER A 302 -13.48 19.61 1.01
N GLU A 303 -13.84 20.74 0.45
CA GLU A 303 -14.66 21.77 1.13
C GLU A 303 -16.00 21.18 1.56
N GLY A 304 -16.43 21.49 2.78
CA GLY A 304 -17.69 20.99 3.36
C GLY A 304 -17.68 19.52 3.76
N SER A 305 -16.56 18.80 3.60
CA SER A 305 -16.48 17.38 3.91
C SER A 305 -16.41 17.07 5.40
N SER A 306 -16.70 15.81 5.76
CA SER A 306 -16.47 15.27 7.10
C SER A 306 -15.00 15.36 7.53
N ALA A 307 -14.08 15.25 6.58
CA ALA A 307 -12.64 15.36 6.80
C ALA A 307 -12.25 16.79 7.19
N GLU A 308 -12.81 17.82 6.54
CA GLU A 308 -12.62 19.21 6.94
C GLU A 308 -13.18 19.48 8.34
N ALA A 309 -14.40 19.03 8.61
CA ALA A 309 -15.01 19.19 9.92
C ALA A 309 -14.18 18.51 11.03
N HIS A 310 -13.65 17.34 10.78
CA HIS A 310 -12.74 16.62 11.67
C HIS A 310 -11.45 17.41 11.89
N LEU A 311 -10.81 17.88 10.83
CA LEU A 311 -9.57 18.66 10.87
C LEU A 311 -9.76 19.92 11.74
N ARG A 312 -10.77 20.73 11.44
CA ARG A 312 -11.05 21.96 12.19
C ARG A 312 -11.33 21.72 13.68
N LYS A 313 -12.02 20.62 14.00
CA LYS A 313 -12.36 20.27 15.37
C LYS A 313 -11.16 19.71 16.16
N ARG A 314 -10.39 18.83 15.56
CA ARG A 314 -9.34 18.06 16.26
C ARG A 314 -7.94 18.67 16.14
N PHE A 315 -7.66 19.37 15.05
CA PHE A 315 -6.35 19.91 14.71
C PHE A 315 -6.45 21.36 14.18
N PRO A 316 -7.00 22.30 14.96
CA PRO A 316 -7.29 23.66 14.48
C PRO A 316 -6.04 24.44 14.06
N HIS A 317 -4.86 24.04 14.48
CA HIS A 317 -3.58 24.61 14.11
C HIS A 317 -3.04 24.11 12.75
N LYS A 318 -3.59 23.02 12.21
CA LYS A 318 -3.25 22.54 10.88
C LYS A 318 -4.08 23.27 9.83
N ARG A 319 -3.45 23.65 8.72
CA ARG A 319 -4.11 24.47 7.69
C ARG A 319 -4.80 23.59 6.65
N PRO A 320 -6.11 23.76 6.39
CA PRO A 320 -6.77 23.11 5.28
C PRO A 320 -6.26 23.68 3.95
N SER A 321 -6.06 22.81 2.97
CA SER A 321 -5.98 23.15 1.56
C SER A 321 -7.11 22.42 0.84
N TYR A 322 -7.91 23.17 0.09
CA TYR A 322 -9.10 22.60 -0.52
C TYR A 322 -8.75 21.94 -1.86
N VAL A 323 -9.28 20.74 -2.03
CA VAL A 323 -9.16 19.98 -3.27
C VAL A 323 -10.31 20.40 -4.17
N THR A 324 -10.03 21.25 -5.17
CA THR A 324 -11.04 21.81 -6.07
C THR A 324 -11.30 20.93 -7.29
N ASN A 325 -10.28 20.28 -7.81
CA ASN A 325 -10.36 19.44 -9.01
C ASN A 325 -10.12 17.96 -8.68
N THR A 326 -10.74 17.44 -7.64
CA THR A 326 -11.01 16.01 -7.65
C THR A 326 -11.92 15.78 -8.84
N PRO A 327 -11.60 14.90 -9.79
CA PRO A 327 -12.63 14.44 -10.68
C PRO A 327 -13.82 14.16 -9.77
N ARG A 328 -14.98 14.73 -10.07
CA ARG A 328 -16.21 14.19 -9.51
C ARG A 328 -16.30 12.78 -10.06
N LEU A 329 -15.60 11.91 -9.37
CA LEU A 329 -15.99 10.54 -9.36
C LEU A 329 -17.37 10.68 -8.72
N ASP A 330 -18.42 10.61 -9.51
CA ASP A 330 -19.78 10.48 -9.00
C ASP A 330 -19.75 9.14 -8.27
N PHE A 331 -19.47 9.25 -6.98
CA PHE A 331 -19.37 8.11 -6.06
C PHE A 331 -20.75 7.58 -5.66
N ASP A 332 -21.77 7.89 -6.40
CA ASP A 332 -22.95 7.07 -6.44
C ASP A 332 -22.48 5.71 -6.92
N LEU A 333 -22.41 4.80 -5.95
CA LEU A 333 -22.04 3.41 -6.09
C LEU A 333 -22.37 2.93 -7.52
N VAL A 334 -21.39 2.92 -8.40
CA VAL A 334 -21.50 2.14 -9.62
C VAL A 334 -21.65 0.72 -9.09
N GLU A 335 -22.87 0.20 -9.18
CA GLU A 335 -23.10 -1.23 -9.00
C GLU A 335 -21.97 -1.92 -9.72
N THR A 336 -21.17 -2.65 -8.97
CA THR A 336 -20.01 -3.36 -9.49
C THR A 336 -20.42 -4.02 -10.77
N SER A 337 -19.85 -3.59 -11.89
CA SER A 337 -20.01 -4.30 -13.14
C SER A 337 -19.78 -5.77 -12.84
N PRO A 338 -20.68 -6.67 -13.22
CA PRO A 338 -20.50 -8.09 -12.96
C PRO A 338 -19.12 -8.48 -13.47
N ALA A 339 -18.41 -9.29 -12.69
CA ALA A 339 -17.15 -9.86 -13.11
C ALA A 339 -17.28 -10.38 -14.54
N PRO A 340 -16.28 -10.21 -15.41
CA PRO A 340 -16.32 -10.77 -16.75
C PRO A 340 -16.69 -12.25 -16.64
N PRO A 341 -17.56 -12.75 -17.52
CA PRO A 341 -18.00 -14.15 -17.47
C PRO A 341 -16.76 -15.04 -17.48
N ALA A 342 -16.79 -16.06 -16.61
CA ALA A 342 -15.77 -17.09 -16.64
C ALA A 342 -15.65 -17.62 -18.08
N PRO A 343 -14.45 -17.91 -18.60
CA PRO A 343 -14.32 -18.50 -19.91
C PRO A 343 -15.19 -19.75 -19.95
N GLU A 344 -16.15 -19.76 -20.88
CA GLU A 344 -16.93 -20.97 -21.16
C GLU A 344 -15.94 -22.08 -21.51
N ASP A 345 -16.05 -23.20 -20.79
CA ASP A 345 -15.29 -24.40 -21.08
C ASP A 345 -15.51 -24.74 -22.58
N ALA A 346 -14.45 -24.56 -23.35
CA ALA A 346 -14.42 -25.04 -24.71
C ALA A 346 -14.45 -26.57 -24.64
N ALA A 347 -15.62 -27.13 -25.00
CA ALA A 347 -15.81 -28.56 -25.18
C ALA A 347 -14.97 -29.10 -26.34
#